data_0540e53cab8640223d239dc1c043916d
#
_entry.id   0540e53cab8640223d239dc1c043916d
#
_cell.length_a   1.000
_cell.length_b   1.000
_cell.length_c   1.000
_cell.angle_alpha   90.00
_cell.angle_beta   90.00
_cell.angle_gamma   90.00
#
_symmetry.space_group_name_H-M   'P 1'
#
loop_
_entity.id
_entity.type
_entity.pdbx_description
1 polymer ?
#
loop_
_entity_poly.entity_id
_entity_poly.type
_entity_poly.pdbx_seq_one_letter_code
_entity_poly.pdbx_strand_id
1 'polypeptide(L)'
;MIGALIAKYKINHAFDALNRRDFEAFLSDWRDDCAFVYPGNLSVSGKFEGKDAIAKWFKNFLDQFPKIKFTVKNLCVDNVLDFIGTNTVAAHWDINLTNKEGKEVQNSGVTVIKIKFGKAEFVKDYIFDTDEKFKTAWGITETESVETVVKENITDTPTDDTLKLIGNTGTLVFHSPGCQYSKSKKCTADFSTREEAIEKGYKPCGTCKP
;
A
#
# COMPACT_ATOMS: atom_id res chain seq x y z
N MET A 1 19.37 -21.50 -15.07
CA MET A 1 19.42 -20.17 -15.72
C MET A 1 18.14 -19.79 -16.47
N ILE A 2 17.37 -20.76 -16.98
CA ILE A 2 16.16 -20.49 -17.80
C ILE A 2 15.09 -19.76 -16.97
N GLY A 3 14.81 -20.17 -15.71
CA GLY A 3 13.82 -19.55 -14.86
C GLY A 3 14.08 -18.05 -14.59
N ALA A 4 15.34 -17.68 -14.34
CA ALA A 4 15.72 -16.29 -14.17
C ALA A 4 15.51 -15.44 -15.45
N LEU A 5 15.74 -16.02 -16.64
CA LEU A 5 15.49 -15.33 -17.89
C LEU A 5 13.99 -15.12 -18.12
N ILE A 6 13.17 -16.13 -17.84
CA ILE A 6 11.71 -16.03 -17.94
C ILE A 6 11.18 -14.99 -16.95
N ALA A 7 11.62 -15.02 -15.70
CA ALA A 7 11.21 -14.03 -14.70
C ALA A 7 11.58 -12.60 -15.15
N LYS A 8 12.82 -12.38 -15.60
CA LYS A 8 13.25 -11.08 -16.12
C LYS A 8 12.44 -10.63 -17.33
N TYR A 9 12.16 -11.53 -18.26
CA TYR A 9 11.34 -11.22 -19.43
C TYR A 9 9.94 -10.78 -19.02
N LYS A 10 9.27 -11.54 -18.13
CA LYS A 10 7.92 -11.21 -17.67
C LYS A 10 7.85 -9.88 -16.93
N ILE A 11 8.83 -9.58 -16.08
CA ILE A 11 8.85 -8.31 -15.35
C ILE A 11 9.07 -7.13 -16.31
N ASN A 12 10.01 -7.23 -17.23
CA ASN A 12 10.19 -6.19 -18.25
C ASN A 12 8.91 -5.99 -19.09
N HIS A 13 8.26 -7.10 -19.48
CA HIS A 13 7.02 -7.05 -20.24
C HIS A 13 5.89 -6.33 -19.47
N ALA A 14 5.78 -6.57 -18.14
CA ALA A 14 4.80 -5.89 -17.29
C ALA A 14 5.05 -4.38 -17.21
N PHE A 15 6.31 -3.94 -17.00
CA PHE A 15 6.63 -2.51 -17.01
C PHE A 15 6.45 -1.86 -18.39
N ASP A 16 6.74 -2.59 -19.47
CA ASP A 16 6.49 -2.12 -20.82
C ASP A 16 4.98 -2.02 -21.13
N ALA A 17 4.16 -2.93 -20.62
CA ALA A 17 2.72 -2.85 -20.73
C ALA A 17 2.18 -1.59 -20.01
N LEU A 18 2.66 -1.29 -18.80
CA LEU A 18 2.34 -0.04 -18.10
C LEU A 18 2.74 1.20 -18.92
N ASN A 19 3.95 1.20 -19.48
CA ASN A 19 4.44 2.30 -20.32
C ASN A 19 3.57 2.53 -21.57
N ARG A 20 3.04 1.47 -22.17
CA ARG A 20 2.10 1.53 -23.29
C ARG A 20 0.66 1.75 -22.88
N ARG A 21 0.39 1.79 -21.56
CA ARG A 21 -0.97 1.84 -20.98
C ARG A 21 -1.84 0.64 -21.41
N ASP A 22 -1.19 -0.49 -21.69
CA ASP A 22 -1.84 -1.76 -22.02
C ASP A 22 -2.19 -2.49 -20.71
N PHE A 23 -3.31 -2.08 -20.16
CA PHE A 23 -3.76 -2.51 -18.85
C PHE A 23 -4.16 -4.00 -18.82
N GLU A 24 -4.73 -4.51 -19.90
CA GLU A 24 -5.10 -5.91 -20.01
C GLU A 24 -3.86 -6.81 -20.02
N ALA A 25 -2.86 -6.47 -20.83
CA ALA A 25 -1.58 -7.19 -20.86
C ALA A 25 -0.89 -7.15 -19.48
N PHE A 26 -0.90 -5.99 -18.80
CA PHE A 26 -0.34 -5.85 -17.45
C PHE A 26 -1.02 -6.78 -16.45
N LEU A 27 -2.36 -6.80 -16.41
CA LEU A 27 -3.12 -7.62 -15.47
C LEU A 27 -3.15 -9.11 -15.81
N SER A 28 -2.83 -9.50 -17.04
CA SER A 28 -2.87 -10.91 -17.47
C SER A 28 -1.92 -11.79 -16.66
N ASP A 29 -0.79 -11.22 -16.21
CA ASP A 29 0.23 -11.92 -15.42
C ASP A 29 -0.02 -11.88 -13.90
N TRP A 30 -1.19 -11.38 -13.45
CA TRP A 30 -1.59 -11.39 -12.05
C TRP A 30 -2.54 -12.53 -11.74
N ARG A 31 -2.43 -13.10 -10.54
CA ARG A 31 -3.36 -14.10 -10.01
C ARG A 31 -4.66 -13.40 -9.58
N ASP A 32 -5.74 -14.15 -9.52
CA ASP A 32 -7.04 -13.61 -9.05
C ASP A 32 -7.03 -13.33 -7.54
N ASP A 33 -6.24 -14.11 -6.77
CA ASP A 33 -6.03 -14.00 -5.32
C ASP A 33 -4.78 -13.18 -4.95
N CYS A 34 -4.28 -12.34 -5.86
CA CYS A 34 -3.08 -11.55 -5.66
C CYS A 34 -3.28 -10.42 -4.63
N ALA A 35 -2.15 -9.91 -4.11
CA ALA A 35 -2.14 -8.73 -3.26
C ALA A 35 -1.10 -7.72 -3.75
N PHE A 36 -1.46 -6.43 -3.66
CA PHE A 36 -0.59 -5.30 -3.96
C PHE A 36 -0.49 -4.37 -2.77
N VAL A 37 0.72 -3.93 -2.43
CA VAL A 37 0.98 -2.98 -1.35
C VAL A 37 1.63 -1.73 -1.93
N TYR A 38 0.93 -0.60 -1.86
CA TYR A 38 1.46 0.71 -2.22
C TYR A 38 1.85 1.47 -0.94
N PRO A 39 3.09 1.98 -0.85
CA PRO A 39 3.64 2.54 0.37
C PRO A 39 3.08 3.93 0.70
N GLY A 40 3.39 4.39 1.93
CA GLY A 40 3.03 5.73 2.41
C GLY A 40 1.70 5.78 3.15
N ASN A 41 1.26 7.01 3.44
CA ASN A 41 0.01 7.35 4.14
C ASN A 41 -0.87 8.31 3.34
N LEU A 42 -0.83 8.18 2.02
CA LEU A 42 -1.76 8.86 1.12
C LEU A 42 -3.10 8.12 1.09
N SER A 43 -4.16 8.78 0.65
CA SER A 43 -5.47 8.14 0.41
C SER A 43 -5.41 6.97 -0.58
N VAL A 44 -4.39 6.95 -1.43
CA VAL A 44 -4.10 5.88 -2.41
C VAL A 44 -3.16 4.79 -1.90
N SER A 45 -2.63 4.94 -0.68
CA SER A 45 -1.72 3.97 -0.05
C SER A 45 -2.51 2.84 0.62
N GLY A 46 -1.87 1.69 0.78
CA GLY A 46 -2.46 0.57 1.49
C GLY A 46 -2.23 -0.77 0.84
N LYS A 47 -2.96 -1.77 1.31
CA LYS A 47 -2.97 -3.13 0.78
C LYS A 47 -4.27 -3.38 0.01
N PHE A 48 -4.14 -3.81 -1.22
CA PHE A 48 -5.23 -4.14 -2.12
C PHE A 48 -5.21 -5.64 -2.38
N GLU A 49 -6.32 -6.33 -2.12
CA GLU A 49 -6.44 -7.78 -2.25
C GLU A 49 -7.42 -8.14 -3.36
N GLY A 50 -7.01 -9.09 -4.19
CA GLY A 50 -7.75 -9.54 -5.36
C GLY A 50 -7.52 -8.67 -6.60
N LYS A 51 -7.59 -9.33 -7.76
CA LYS A 51 -7.30 -8.71 -9.06
C LYS A 51 -8.18 -7.50 -9.37
N ASP A 52 -9.45 -7.51 -8.97
CA ASP A 52 -10.39 -6.42 -9.24
C ASP A 52 -10.05 -5.15 -8.46
N ALA A 53 -9.69 -5.29 -7.15
CA ALA A 53 -9.27 -4.15 -6.34
C ALA A 53 -7.97 -3.54 -6.87
N ILE A 54 -7.03 -4.38 -7.30
CA ILE A 54 -5.77 -3.97 -7.91
C ILE A 54 -6.02 -3.29 -9.25
N ALA A 55 -6.91 -3.84 -10.07
CA ALA A 55 -7.32 -3.25 -11.35
C ALA A 55 -7.89 -1.84 -11.15
N LYS A 56 -8.76 -1.66 -10.15
CA LYS A 56 -9.32 -0.35 -9.80
C LYS A 56 -8.23 0.63 -9.39
N TRP A 57 -7.27 0.20 -8.58
CA TRP A 57 -6.16 1.04 -8.14
C TRP A 57 -5.29 1.50 -9.32
N PHE A 58 -4.87 0.57 -10.19
CA PHE A 58 -4.06 0.93 -11.36
C PHE A 58 -4.81 1.78 -12.38
N LYS A 59 -6.12 1.59 -12.52
CA LYS A 59 -6.94 2.48 -13.34
C LYS A 59 -6.90 3.92 -12.81
N ASN A 60 -7.07 4.11 -11.51
CA ASN A 60 -6.95 5.43 -10.88
C ASN A 60 -5.53 6.02 -11.06
N PHE A 61 -4.49 5.19 -10.94
CA PHE A 61 -3.12 5.61 -11.19
C PHE A 61 -2.91 6.08 -12.63
N LEU A 62 -3.37 5.30 -13.61
CA LEU A 62 -3.27 5.68 -15.02
C LEU A 62 -4.12 6.92 -15.34
N ASP A 63 -5.27 7.08 -14.71
CA ASP A 63 -6.12 8.26 -14.88
C ASP A 63 -5.46 9.50 -14.27
N GLN A 64 -4.83 9.41 -13.09
CA GLN A 64 -4.12 10.52 -12.45
C GLN A 64 -2.87 10.94 -13.23
N PHE A 65 -2.17 9.96 -13.83
CA PHE A 65 -0.94 10.20 -14.56
C PHE A 65 -1.09 9.84 -16.05
N PRO A 66 -1.56 10.78 -16.89
CA PRO A 66 -1.73 10.56 -18.33
C PRO A 66 -0.42 10.24 -19.05
N LYS A 67 0.73 10.66 -18.54
CA LYS A 67 2.04 10.26 -19.05
C LYS A 67 2.82 9.56 -17.96
N ILE A 68 3.23 8.33 -18.26
CA ILE A 68 4.09 7.52 -17.39
C ILE A 68 5.21 6.91 -18.22
N LYS A 69 6.40 6.88 -17.64
CA LYS A 69 7.56 6.22 -18.22
C LYS A 69 8.38 5.56 -17.12
N PHE A 70 8.22 4.26 -16.98
CA PHE A 70 9.11 3.42 -16.17
C PHE A 70 10.35 3.06 -16.97
N THR A 71 11.49 3.08 -16.29
CA THR A 71 12.78 2.60 -16.81
C THR A 71 13.34 1.59 -15.80
N VAL A 72 13.29 0.31 -16.13
CA VAL A 72 13.87 -0.74 -15.28
C VAL A 72 15.39 -0.65 -15.36
N LYS A 73 16.04 -0.48 -14.21
CA LYS A 73 17.50 -0.37 -14.07
C LYS A 73 18.15 -1.72 -13.81
N ASN A 74 17.63 -2.43 -12.81
CA ASN A 74 18.19 -3.71 -12.38
C ASN A 74 17.06 -4.67 -12.00
N LEU A 75 17.29 -5.95 -12.25
CA LEU A 75 16.42 -7.04 -11.82
C LEU A 75 17.24 -8.08 -11.06
N CYS A 76 16.91 -8.25 -9.77
CA CYS A 76 17.45 -9.31 -8.94
C CYS A 76 16.43 -10.43 -8.85
N VAL A 77 16.84 -11.65 -9.12
CA VAL A 77 16.01 -12.86 -9.09
C VAL A 77 16.57 -13.78 -8.02
N ASP A 78 15.74 -14.21 -7.09
CA ASP A 78 16.14 -15.03 -5.94
C ASP A 78 16.56 -16.43 -6.38
N ASN A 79 15.72 -17.13 -7.13
CA ASN A 79 16.00 -18.49 -7.60
C ASN A 79 16.31 -18.52 -9.10
N VAL A 80 17.61 -18.64 -9.45
CA VAL A 80 18.07 -18.69 -10.85
C VAL A 80 17.76 -20.03 -11.53
N LEU A 81 17.51 -21.09 -10.75
CA LEU A 81 17.23 -22.45 -11.23
C LEU A 81 15.75 -22.81 -11.14
N ASP A 82 14.87 -21.81 -10.96
CA ASP A 82 13.43 -22.07 -10.92
C ASP A 82 12.92 -22.64 -12.24
N PHE A 83 12.29 -23.82 -12.16
CA PHE A 83 11.63 -24.51 -13.27
C PHE A 83 10.11 -24.59 -13.11
N ILE A 84 9.58 -24.15 -11.95
CA ILE A 84 8.16 -24.26 -11.60
C ILE A 84 7.44 -22.92 -11.82
N GLY A 85 8.19 -21.86 -12.06
CA GLY A 85 7.63 -20.51 -12.16
C GLY A 85 7.28 -19.91 -10.81
N THR A 86 8.00 -20.32 -9.73
CA THR A 86 7.84 -19.77 -8.38
C THR A 86 9.12 -19.07 -7.98
N ASN A 87 9.07 -17.74 -7.90
CA ASN A 87 10.26 -16.93 -7.71
C ASN A 87 9.95 -15.64 -6.93
N THR A 88 10.99 -15.01 -6.40
CA THR A 88 10.92 -13.63 -5.91
C THR A 88 11.84 -12.77 -6.78
N VAL A 89 11.31 -11.66 -7.26
CA VAL A 89 12.05 -10.69 -8.06
C VAL A 89 12.00 -9.33 -7.40
N ALA A 90 13.15 -8.66 -7.32
CA ALA A 90 13.23 -7.24 -6.97
C ALA A 90 13.59 -6.45 -8.23
N ALA A 91 12.71 -5.55 -8.63
CA ALA A 91 12.90 -4.68 -9.80
C ALA A 91 13.19 -3.25 -9.32
N HIS A 92 14.42 -2.78 -9.56
CA HIS A 92 14.78 -1.37 -9.36
C HIS A 92 14.43 -0.58 -10.62
N TRP A 93 13.70 0.51 -10.45
CA TRP A 93 13.21 1.34 -11.53
C TRP A 93 13.28 2.82 -11.23
N ASP A 94 13.38 3.62 -12.31
CA ASP A 94 13.05 5.04 -12.29
C ASP A 94 11.70 5.24 -12.98
N ILE A 95 10.96 6.27 -12.55
CA ILE A 95 9.70 6.67 -13.15
C ILE A 95 9.66 8.17 -13.42
N ASN A 96 9.19 8.54 -14.61
CA ASN A 96 8.80 9.89 -14.95
C ASN A 96 7.29 9.93 -15.12
N LEU A 97 6.64 10.83 -14.39
CA LEU A 97 5.20 11.00 -14.35
C LEU A 97 4.84 12.42 -14.78
N THR A 98 3.74 12.57 -15.52
CA THR A 98 3.07 13.86 -15.68
C THR A 98 1.61 13.66 -15.24
N ASN A 99 1.18 14.42 -14.24
CA ASN A 99 -0.18 14.30 -13.72
C ASN A 99 -1.20 15.04 -14.60
N LYS A 100 -2.49 14.96 -14.26
CA LYS A 100 -3.60 15.62 -14.97
C LYS A 100 -3.43 17.12 -15.10
N GLU A 101 -2.76 17.76 -14.16
CA GLU A 101 -2.52 19.20 -14.12
C GLU A 101 -1.27 19.60 -14.91
N GLY A 102 -0.60 18.63 -15.55
CA GLY A 102 0.63 18.87 -16.33
C GLY A 102 1.91 18.96 -15.47
N LYS A 103 1.83 18.66 -14.17
CA LYS A 103 3.00 18.67 -13.28
C LYS A 103 3.86 17.43 -13.52
N GLU A 104 5.13 17.66 -13.73
CA GLU A 104 6.11 16.58 -13.91
C GLU A 104 6.76 16.20 -12.59
N VAL A 105 6.85 14.90 -12.34
CA VAL A 105 7.51 14.30 -11.17
C VAL A 105 8.37 13.13 -11.60
N GLN A 106 9.57 13.10 -11.03
CA GLN A 106 10.51 11.99 -11.18
C GLN A 106 10.67 11.31 -9.83
N ASN A 107 10.72 9.99 -9.85
CA ASN A 107 10.96 9.19 -8.66
C ASN A 107 11.68 7.89 -9.03
N SER A 108 12.10 7.16 -8.03
CA SER A 108 12.69 5.84 -8.17
C SER A 108 12.24 4.93 -7.03
N GLY A 109 12.40 3.64 -7.22
CA GLY A 109 11.99 2.69 -6.22
C GLY A 109 12.34 1.25 -6.55
N VAL A 110 11.94 0.37 -5.67
CA VAL A 110 12.05 -1.07 -5.85
C VAL A 110 10.70 -1.71 -5.68
N THR A 111 10.27 -2.49 -6.66
CA THR A 111 9.10 -3.36 -6.54
C THR A 111 9.58 -4.78 -6.24
N VAL A 112 9.09 -5.35 -5.14
CA VAL A 112 9.29 -6.77 -4.80
C VAL A 112 8.07 -7.55 -5.27
N ILE A 113 8.30 -8.53 -6.15
CA ILE A 113 7.26 -9.35 -6.78
C ILE A 113 7.47 -10.80 -6.39
N LYS A 114 6.49 -11.40 -5.72
CA LYS A 114 6.43 -12.86 -5.53
C LYS A 114 5.61 -13.46 -6.68
N ILE A 115 6.25 -14.35 -7.42
CA ILE A 115 5.67 -15.06 -8.54
C ILE A 115 5.34 -16.48 -8.10
N LYS A 116 4.17 -16.98 -8.46
CA LYS A 116 3.75 -18.36 -8.23
C LYS A 116 3.09 -18.91 -9.49
N PHE A 117 3.63 -20.00 -10.00
CA PHE A 117 3.20 -20.61 -11.26
C PHE A 117 3.16 -19.61 -12.43
N GLY A 118 4.20 -18.76 -12.52
CA GLY A 118 4.35 -17.79 -13.59
C GLY A 118 3.46 -16.54 -13.50
N LYS A 119 2.69 -16.37 -12.42
CA LYS A 119 1.84 -15.18 -12.18
C LYS A 119 2.20 -14.49 -10.88
N ALA A 120 2.02 -13.17 -10.82
CA ALA A 120 2.22 -12.38 -9.61
C ALA A 120 1.17 -12.76 -8.54
N GLU A 121 1.65 -13.21 -7.38
CA GLU A 121 0.85 -13.51 -6.19
C GLU A 121 0.87 -12.36 -5.19
N PHE A 122 2.02 -11.70 -5.06
CA PHE A 122 2.19 -10.56 -4.15
C PHE A 122 3.15 -9.57 -4.77
N VAL A 123 2.78 -8.29 -4.72
CA VAL A 123 3.60 -7.18 -5.21
C VAL A 123 3.64 -6.09 -4.16
N LYS A 124 4.83 -5.58 -3.87
CA LYS A 124 5.00 -4.46 -2.93
C LYS A 124 6.00 -3.46 -3.49
N ASP A 125 5.58 -2.20 -3.53
CA ASP A 125 6.43 -1.09 -3.90
C ASP A 125 7.15 -0.50 -2.69
N TYR A 126 8.39 -0.09 -2.91
CA TYR A 126 9.22 0.71 -2.02
C TYR A 126 9.68 1.92 -2.81
N ILE A 127 9.08 3.06 -2.56
CA ILE A 127 9.36 4.32 -3.25
C ILE A 127 10.40 5.07 -2.43
N PHE A 128 11.45 5.59 -3.07
CA PHE A 128 12.57 6.19 -2.37
C PHE A 128 12.28 7.61 -1.91
N ASP A 129 11.51 8.35 -2.69
CA ASP A 129 11.14 9.71 -2.37
C ASP A 129 9.63 9.85 -2.25
N THR A 130 9.16 10.11 -1.04
CA THR A 130 7.74 10.29 -0.70
C THR A 130 7.48 11.70 -0.15
N ASP A 131 8.26 12.67 -0.62
CA ASP A 131 8.18 14.08 -0.24
C ASP A 131 6.86 14.75 -0.67
N GLU A 132 6.73 16.05 -0.35
CA GLU A 132 5.58 16.87 -0.72
C GLU A 132 5.34 16.96 -2.23
N LYS A 133 6.40 16.82 -3.05
CA LYS A 133 6.24 16.81 -4.52
C LYS A 133 5.50 15.56 -4.98
N PHE A 134 5.81 14.42 -4.35
CA PHE A 134 5.13 13.16 -4.63
C PHE A 134 3.66 13.22 -4.21
N LYS A 135 3.36 13.73 -3.01
CA LYS A 135 1.99 13.95 -2.54
C LYS A 135 1.22 14.87 -3.46
N THR A 136 1.82 16.01 -3.82
CA THR A 136 1.20 16.98 -4.74
C THR A 136 0.96 16.40 -6.13
N ALA A 137 1.83 15.49 -6.61
CA ALA A 137 1.62 14.82 -7.89
C ALA A 137 0.35 13.96 -7.92
N TRP A 138 -0.01 13.36 -6.79
CA TRP A 138 -1.27 12.64 -6.62
C TRP A 138 -2.49 13.57 -6.52
N GLY A 139 -2.31 14.90 -6.55
CA GLY A 139 -3.38 15.88 -6.36
C GLY A 139 -3.85 16.00 -4.90
N ILE A 140 -3.06 15.47 -3.96
CA ILE A 140 -3.37 15.53 -2.53
C ILE A 140 -2.75 16.81 -1.98
N THR A 141 -3.59 17.81 -1.70
CA THR A 141 -3.19 19.02 -0.97
C THR A 141 -3.35 18.81 0.53
N GLU A 142 -2.58 19.49 1.37
CA GLU A 142 -2.63 19.36 2.84
C GLU A 142 -4.04 19.55 3.42
N THR A 143 -4.92 20.25 2.73
CA THR A 143 -6.32 20.46 3.12
C THR A 143 -7.20 19.22 2.90
N GLU A 144 -6.85 18.32 2.00
CA GLU A 144 -7.65 17.11 1.71
C GLU A 144 -7.21 15.90 2.56
N SER A 145 -6.02 15.93 3.15
CA SER A 145 -5.51 14.83 3.98
C SER A 145 -6.28 14.65 5.30
N VAL A 146 -7.10 15.61 5.70
CA VAL A 146 -7.91 15.56 6.94
C VAL A 146 -9.42 15.42 6.67
N GLU A 147 -9.93 15.85 5.50
CA GLU A 147 -11.37 15.86 5.25
C GLU A 147 -11.92 14.73 4.35
N THR A 148 -11.11 14.08 3.51
CA THR A 148 -11.61 13.10 2.54
C THR A 148 -11.84 11.70 3.12
N VAL A 149 -11.31 11.41 4.31
CA VAL A 149 -11.61 10.16 5.03
C VAL A 149 -13.02 10.18 5.66
N VAL A 150 -13.69 11.33 5.69
CA VAL A 150 -14.98 11.52 6.39
C VAL A 150 -16.19 11.52 5.45
N LYS A 151 -16.04 11.58 4.10
CA LYS A 151 -17.19 11.89 3.22
C LYS A 151 -17.73 10.79 2.29
N GLU A 152 -17.18 9.59 2.22
CA GLU A 152 -17.71 8.55 1.31
C GLU A 152 -18.38 7.33 1.96
N ASN A 153 -18.65 7.35 3.27
CA ASN A 153 -19.47 6.29 3.90
C ASN A 153 -20.46 6.85 4.92
N ILE A 154 -21.36 7.70 4.48
CA ILE A 154 -22.57 8.01 5.27
C ILE A 154 -23.80 7.78 4.40
N THR A 155 -24.32 6.55 4.45
CA THR A 155 -25.76 6.32 4.40
C THR A 155 -26.20 5.79 5.75
N ASP A 156 -26.90 6.66 6.46
CA ASP A 156 -27.83 6.42 7.55
C ASP A 156 -27.51 5.41 8.66
N THR A 157 -26.99 5.86 9.78
CA THR A 157 -27.66 5.86 11.09
C THR A 157 -26.76 6.52 12.15
N PRO A 158 -27.27 7.32 13.11
CA PRO A 158 -26.45 8.13 13.99
C PRO A 158 -26.00 7.32 15.21
N THR A 159 -24.69 7.16 15.40
CA THR A 159 -24.10 6.96 16.73
C THR A 159 -22.71 7.59 16.76
N ASP A 160 -22.60 8.64 17.54
CA ASP A 160 -21.41 9.24 18.10
C ASP A 160 -20.55 8.14 18.76
N ASP A 161 -19.42 7.77 18.14
CA ASP A 161 -18.41 6.96 18.79
C ASP A 161 -17.03 7.33 18.25
N THR A 162 -16.47 8.40 18.81
CA THR A 162 -15.02 8.65 18.76
C THR A 162 -14.34 7.43 19.36
N LEU A 163 -13.58 6.67 18.58
CA LEU A 163 -12.83 5.49 19.02
C LEU A 163 -11.84 5.86 20.13
N LYS A 164 -12.32 5.93 21.35
CA LYS A 164 -11.50 6.20 22.53
C LYS A 164 -10.75 4.93 22.92
N LEU A 165 -9.43 5.00 22.95
CA LEU A 165 -8.62 3.94 23.53
C LEU A 165 -8.81 3.90 25.04
N ILE A 166 -8.86 2.70 25.62
CA ILE A 166 -9.19 2.49 27.03
C ILE A 166 -7.96 1.96 27.76
N GLY A 167 -7.47 2.69 28.75
CA GLY A 167 -6.28 2.36 29.53
C GLY A 167 -6.62 1.70 30.88
N ASN A 168 -5.91 0.62 31.16
CA ASN A 168 -5.95 -0.04 32.46
C ASN A 168 -4.95 0.63 33.40
N THR A 169 -5.48 1.36 34.40
CA THR A 169 -4.67 2.13 35.37
C THR A 169 -3.84 1.26 36.31
N GLY A 170 -4.15 -0.03 36.43
CA GLY A 170 -3.37 -0.94 37.27
C GLY A 170 -2.19 -1.58 36.56
N THR A 171 -2.28 -1.80 35.24
CA THR A 171 -1.23 -2.46 34.45
C THR A 171 -0.53 -1.50 33.50
N LEU A 172 -1.03 -0.27 33.36
CA LEU A 172 -0.60 0.72 32.37
C LEU A 172 -0.57 0.17 30.94
N VAL A 173 -1.62 -0.60 30.58
CA VAL A 173 -1.81 -1.14 29.24
C VAL A 173 -3.08 -0.54 28.64
N PHE A 174 -3.02 -0.04 27.41
CA PHE A 174 -4.19 0.48 26.72
C PHE A 174 -4.68 -0.50 25.62
N HIS A 175 -5.99 -0.44 25.36
CA HIS A 175 -6.74 -1.36 24.52
C HIS A 175 -7.64 -0.62 23.54
N SER A 176 -7.94 -1.24 22.40
CA SER A 176 -9.07 -0.84 21.54
C SER A 176 -10.40 -1.12 22.24
N PRO A 177 -11.47 -0.37 21.96
CA PRO A 177 -12.79 -0.52 22.63
C PRO A 177 -13.37 -1.94 22.56
N GLY A 178 -13.13 -2.67 21.47
CA GLY A 178 -13.59 -4.05 21.28
C GLY A 178 -12.71 -5.14 21.89
N CYS A 179 -11.61 -4.80 22.55
CA CYS A 179 -10.70 -5.76 23.13
C CYS A 179 -11.34 -6.47 24.35
N GLN A 180 -11.19 -7.79 24.44
CA GLN A 180 -11.71 -8.57 25.58
C GLN A 180 -11.18 -8.07 26.94
N TYR A 181 -9.96 -7.49 26.97
CA TYR A 181 -9.35 -6.96 28.18
C TYR A 181 -9.74 -5.51 28.51
N SER A 182 -10.39 -4.79 27.59
CA SER A 182 -10.88 -3.42 27.83
C SER A 182 -12.05 -3.36 28.84
N LYS A 183 -12.71 -4.49 29.09
CA LYS A 183 -13.84 -4.61 30.02
C LYS A 183 -13.43 -4.76 31.49
N SER A 184 -12.14 -4.71 31.80
CA SER A 184 -11.65 -4.81 33.18
C SER A 184 -12.10 -3.59 34.00
N LYS A 185 -12.47 -3.79 35.26
CA LYS A 185 -12.86 -2.71 36.20
C LYS A 185 -11.78 -1.65 36.41
N LYS A 186 -10.53 -1.95 36.06
CA LYS A 186 -9.37 -1.03 36.12
C LYS A 186 -9.12 -0.28 34.80
N CYS A 187 -9.90 -0.54 33.77
CA CYS A 187 -9.86 0.16 32.50
C CYS A 187 -10.70 1.44 32.60
N THR A 188 -10.13 2.48 33.20
CA THR A 188 -10.81 3.74 33.54
C THR A 188 -10.16 4.98 32.95
N ALA A 189 -9.03 4.82 32.25
CA ALA A 189 -8.39 5.91 31.53
C ALA A 189 -8.82 5.89 30.06
N ASP A 190 -9.18 7.06 29.53
CA ASP A 190 -9.55 7.25 28.13
C ASP A 190 -8.47 8.05 27.42
N PHE A 191 -8.15 7.65 26.17
CA PHE A 191 -7.21 8.34 25.30
C PHE A 191 -7.82 8.53 23.92
N SER A 192 -7.62 9.71 23.37
CA SER A 192 -8.08 10.03 22.01
C SER A 192 -7.14 9.48 20.93
N THR A 193 -5.85 9.30 21.27
CA THR A 193 -4.82 8.79 20.35
C THR A 193 -3.87 7.82 21.04
N ARG A 194 -3.18 7.04 20.25
CA ARG A 194 -2.14 6.13 20.71
C ARG A 194 -0.95 6.86 21.32
N GLU A 195 -0.57 7.97 20.71
CA GLU A 195 0.54 8.83 21.12
C GLU A 195 0.26 9.40 22.51
N GLU A 196 -0.96 9.89 22.77
CA GLU A 196 -1.41 10.37 24.08
C GLU A 196 -1.27 9.29 25.15
N ALA A 197 -1.66 8.05 24.84
CA ALA A 197 -1.54 6.95 25.78
C ALA A 197 -0.06 6.63 26.10
N ILE A 198 0.82 6.66 25.10
CA ILE A 198 2.26 6.39 25.26
C ILE A 198 2.92 7.52 26.08
N GLU A 199 2.63 8.79 25.80
CA GLU A 199 3.14 9.94 26.58
C GLU A 199 2.75 9.88 28.05
N LYS A 200 1.57 9.34 28.33
CA LYS A 200 1.09 9.10 29.70
C LYS A 200 1.62 7.80 30.33
N GLY A 201 2.60 7.14 29.67
CA GLY A 201 3.32 5.97 30.20
C GLY A 201 2.62 4.64 30.01
N TYR A 202 1.56 4.58 29.17
CA TYR A 202 0.85 3.33 28.88
C TYR A 202 1.52 2.58 27.71
N LYS A 203 1.42 1.26 27.73
CA LYS A 203 1.92 0.37 26.67
C LYS A 203 0.76 -0.22 25.87
N PRO A 204 0.90 -0.45 24.56
CA PRO A 204 -0.13 -1.09 23.76
C PRO A 204 -0.35 -2.54 24.21
N CYS A 205 -1.61 -2.97 24.20
CA CYS A 205 -1.97 -4.36 24.48
C CYS A 205 -1.41 -5.31 23.41
N GLY A 206 -0.71 -6.37 23.85
CA GLY A 206 -0.11 -7.36 22.95
C GLY A 206 -1.14 -8.18 22.13
N THR A 207 -2.42 -8.19 22.55
CA THR A 207 -3.48 -8.96 21.89
C THR A 207 -4.21 -8.13 20.82
N CYS A 208 -4.70 -6.95 21.15
CA CYS A 208 -5.44 -6.11 20.19
C CYS A 208 -4.55 -5.15 19.40
N LYS A 209 -3.31 -4.89 19.86
CA LYS A 209 -2.32 -4.01 19.22
C LYS A 209 -2.92 -2.66 18.75
N PRO A 210 -3.54 -1.90 19.68
CA PRO A 210 -4.22 -0.65 19.38
C PRO A 210 -3.25 0.42 18.88
#